data_8adf96e4e04ae3a9a3c0da30cc4577ce
#
_entry.id   8adf96e4e04ae3a9a3c0da30cc4577ce
#
_cell.length_a   1.000
_cell.length_b   1.000
_cell.length_c   1.000
_cell.angle_alpha   90.00
_cell.angle_beta   90.00
_cell.angle_gamma   90.00
#
_symmetry.space_group_name_H-M   'P 1'
#
loop_
_entity.id
_entity.type
_entity.pdbx_description
1 polymer ?
#
loop_
_entity_poly.entity_id
_entity_poly.type
_entity_poly.pdbx_seq_one_letter_code
_entity_poly.pdbx_strand_id
1 'polypeptide(L)'
;VLTCVCYSLGIAEFTFDDTLREVCMVFFFTSVGFQANLKVLKSGGKSLFIFLGLVVVLIVSQNFLALGVSKLLHLDPLVGLCTGSIPMVGGHGTAGAFGPVLEDFDVKGATTICTAAATFGLIAGSLIGGPIGKRLIDRKKLLDTAVAEDDSILVEDEKKHERHTNMYAAAVFQLIIAVGIGTIISELLTKTG
;
A
#
# COMPACT_ATOMS: atom_id res chain seq x y z
N VAL A 1 1.28 3.23 -21.54
CA VAL A 1 0.55 3.47 -22.80
C VAL A 1 1.54 3.82 -23.92
N LEU A 2 2.40 4.84 -23.75
CA LEU A 2 3.38 5.24 -24.78
C LEU A 2 4.33 4.09 -25.16
N THR A 3 4.90 3.40 -24.18
CA THR A 3 5.76 2.22 -24.38
C THR A 3 5.04 1.08 -25.11
N CYS A 4 3.76 0.84 -24.78
CA CYS A 4 2.94 -0.17 -25.44
C CYS A 4 2.71 0.17 -26.91
N VAL A 5 2.43 1.45 -27.22
CA VAL A 5 2.26 1.92 -28.61
C VAL A 5 3.57 1.82 -29.37
N CYS A 6 4.70 2.22 -28.80
CA CYS A 6 6.01 2.11 -29.45
C CYS A 6 6.40 0.67 -29.71
N TYR A 7 6.12 -0.24 -28.76
CA TYR A 7 6.37 -1.68 -28.91
C TYR A 7 5.49 -2.29 -30.00
N SER A 8 4.18 -1.98 -30.02
CA SER A 8 3.25 -2.51 -31.02
C SER A 8 3.52 -1.99 -32.44
N LEU A 9 4.10 -0.80 -32.55
CA LEU A 9 4.53 -0.22 -33.83
C LEU A 9 5.95 -0.65 -34.27
N GLY A 10 6.67 -1.41 -33.44
CA GLY A 10 8.04 -1.84 -33.73
C GLY A 10 9.06 -0.71 -33.75
N ILE A 11 8.77 0.44 -33.14
CA ILE A 11 9.62 1.63 -33.16
C ILE A 11 10.79 1.53 -32.19
N ALA A 12 10.52 1.02 -30.97
CA ALA A 12 11.52 0.86 -29.92
C ALA A 12 11.10 -0.18 -28.88
N GLU A 13 12.06 -0.96 -28.40
CA GLU A 13 11.94 -1.80 -27.21
C GLU A 13 12.52 -1.04 -26.01
N PHE A 14 11.70 -0.87 -24.98
CA PHE A 14 12.14 -0.22 -23.75
C PHE A 14 12.40 -1.28 -22.69
N THR A 15 13.66 -1.39 -22.28
CA THR A 15 14.04 -2.17 -21.09
C THR A 15 14.17 -1.21 -19.91
N PHE A 16 13.46 -1.48 -18.83
CA PHE A 16 13.52 -0.69 -17.61
C PHE A 16 14.36 -1.41 -16.57
N ASP A 17 15.29 -0.67 -15.95
CA ASP A 17 16.02 -1.17 -14.79
C ASP A 17 15.17 -0.94 -13.53
N ASP A 18 14.89 -2.02 -12.81
CA ASP A 18 14.03 -2.01 -11.63
C ASP A 18 14.75 -1.56 -10.35
N THR A 19 16.07 -1.40 -10.38
CA THR A 19 16.89 -1.04 -9.21
C THR A 19 16.40 0.24 -8.52
N LEU A 20 16.10 1.27 -9.31
CA LEU A 20 15.60 2.53 -8.76
C LEU A 20 14.22 2.37 -8.10
N ARG A 21 13.36 1.53 -8.66
CA ARG A 21 12.05 1.21 -8.09
C ARG A 21 12.22 0.53 -6.73
N GLU A 22 13.10 -0.45 -6.63
CA GLU A 22 13.35 -1.19 -5.40
C GLU A 22 13.89 -0.28 -4.30
N VAL A 23 14.87 0.56 -4.60
CA VAL A 23 15.41 1.55 -3.67
C VAL A 23 14.30 2.50 -3.18
N CYS A 24 13.53 3.07 -4.11
CA CYS A 24 12.41 3.96 -3.75
C CYS A 24 11.36 3.26 -2.88
N MET A 25 11.06 1.98 -3.14
CA MET A 25 10.12 1.20 -2.34
C MET A 25 10.62 0.96 -0.92
N VAL A 26 11.90 0.62 -0.75
CA VAL A 26 12.50 0.45 0.58
C VAL A 26 12.41 1.75 1.38
N PHE A 27 12.76 2.89 0.78
CA PHE A 27 12.60 4.21 1.42
C PHE A 27 11.14 4.53 1.76
N PHE A 28 10.23 4.25 0.84
CA PHE A 28 8.80 4.47 1.05
C PHE A 28 8.28 3.66 2.24
N PHE A 29 8.50 2.35 2.27
CA PHE A 29 8.02 1.51 3.37
C PHE A 29 8.69 1.85 4.71
N THR A 30 9.98 2.22 4.69
CA THR A 30 10.67 2.69 5.89
C THR A 30 10.05 3.98 6.41
N SER A 31 9.73 4.93 5.53
CA SER A 31 9.04 6.19 5.90
C SER A 31 7.67 5.92 6.51
N VAL A 32 6.88 5.02 5.91
CA VAL A 32 5.58 4.59 6.45
C VAL A 32 5.75 3.94 7.83
N GLY A 33 6.79 3.12 8.02
CA GLY A 33 7.12 2.49 9.30
C GLY A 33 7.39 3.53 10.41
N PHE A 34 8.05 4.63 10.11
CA PHE A 34 8.28 5.72 11.07
C PHE A 34 7.00 6.42 11.51
N GLN A 35 5.97 6.43 10.69
CA GLN A 35 4.67 7.02 11.05
C GLN A 35 3.87 6.12 12.00
N ALA A 36 4.25 4.85 12.15
CA ALA A 36 3.62 3.91 13.05
C ALA A 36 3.90 4.27 14.53
N ASN A 37 3.00 5.03 15.14
CA ASN A 37 3.12 5.48 16.52
C ASN A 37 2.25 4.63 17.45
N LEU A 38 2.89 3.92 18.39
CA LEU A 38 2.20 3.09 19.38
C LEU A 38 1.25 3.90 20.29
N LYS A 39 1.49 5.20 20.51
CA LYS A 39 0.59 6.06 21.28
C LYS A 39 -0.72 6.28 20.52
N VAL A 40 -0.64 6.55 19.21
CA VAL A 40 -1.81 6.71 18.33
C VAL A 40 -2.58 5.39 18.25
N LEU A 41 -1.88 4.26 18.18
CA LEU A 41 -2.49 2.93 18.18
C LEU A 41 -3.27 2.66 19.48
N LYS A 42 -2.72 3.06 20.63
CA LYS A 42 -3.38 2.93 21.94
C LYS A 42 -4.56 3.88 22.10
N SER A 43 -4.48 5.10 21.56
CA SER A 43 -5.59 6.08 21.63
C SER A 43 -6.79 5.67 20.78
N GLY A 44 -6.60 4.90 19.72
CA GLY A 44 -7.69 4.35 18.89
C GLY A 44 -8.62 3.35 19.61
N GLY A 45 -8.19 2.84 20.77
CA GLY A 45 -9.02 2.03 21.66
C GLY A 45 -9.65 0.80 21.00
N LYS A 46 -10.82 0.40 21.50
CA LYS A 46 -11.57 -0.79 21.03
C LYS A 46 -12.02 -0.66 19.57
N SER A 47 -12.34 0.54 19.12
CA SER A 47 -12.80 0.78 17.74
C SER A 47 -11.72 0.44 16.71
N LEU A 48 -10.47 0.75 17.01
CA LEU A 48 -9.36 0.43 16.14
C LEU A 48 -9.13 -1.08 16.01
N PHE A 49 -9.23 -1.84 17.13
CA PHE A 49 -9.09 -3.29 17.11
C PHE A 49 -10.22 -3.96 16.34
N ILE A 50 -11.47 -3.48 16.49
CA ILE A 50 -12.62 -3.97 15.72
C ILE A 50 -12.39 -3.69 14.22
N PHE A 51 -11.96 -2.48 13.88
CA PHE A 51 -11.66 -2.10 12.51
C PHE A 51 -10.56 -2.98 11.91
N LEU A 52 -9.47 -3.21 12.65
CA LEU A 52 -8.39 -4.10 12.23
C LEU A 52 -8.90 -5.54 11.97
N GLY A 53 -9.73 -6.05 12.86
CA GLY A 53 -10.36 -7.37 12.68
C GLY A 53 -11.21 -7.43 11.41
N LEU A 54 -12.00 -6.38 11.13
CA LEU A 54 -12.81 -6.29 9.91
C LEU A 54 -11.93 -6.23 8.65
N VAL A 55 -10.79 -5.52 8.69
CA VAL A 55 -9.84 -5.46 7.57
C VAL A 55 -9.22 -6.83 7.31
N VAL A 56 -8.85 -7.59 8.36
CA VAL A 56 -8.33 -8.96 8.21
C VAL A 56 -9.38 -9.86 7.57
N VAL A 57 -10.63 -9.81 8.02
CA VAL A 57 -11.73 -10.58 7.41
C VAL A 57 -11.93 -10.18 5.95
N LEU A 58 -11.85 -8.90 5.63
CA LEU A 58 -11.94 -8.40 4.26
C LEU A 58 -10.83 -8.97 3.37
N ILE A 59 -9.57 -8.92 3.83
CA ILE A 59 -8.40 -9.46 3.10
C ILE A 59 -8.58 -10.94 2.81
N VAL A 60 -8.95 -11.72 3.82
CA VAL A 60 -9.19 -13.16 3.68
C VAL A 60 -10.32 -13.43 2.68
N SER A 61 -11.44 -12.71 2.80
CA SER A 61 -12.59 -12.85 1.89
C SER A 61 -12.22 -12.48 0.45
N GLN A 62 -11.45 -11.42 0.24
CA GLN A 62 -10.97 -11.01 -1.09
C GLN A 62 -10.09 -12.09 -1.73
N ASN A 63 -9.18 -12.69 -0.96
CA ASN A 63 -8.31 -13.74 -1.47
C ASN A 63 -9.10 -15.00 -1.83
N PHE A 64 -10.05 -15.42 -0.99
CA PHE A 64 -10.92 -16.56 -1.31
C PHE A 64 -11.75 -16.30 -2.56
N LEU A 65 -12.30 -15.11 -2.71
CA LEU A 65 -13.05 -14.71 -3.89
C LEU A 65 -12.17 -14.72 -5.15
N ALA A 66 -10.98 -14.12 -5.06
CA ALA A 66 -10.03 -14.07 -6.16
C ALA A 66 -9.58 -15.47 -6.62
N LEU A 67 -9.25 -16.36 -5.67
CA LEU A 67 -8.91 -17.75 -5.95
C LEU A 67 -10.10 -18.51 -6.55
N GLY A 68 -11.31 -18.28 -6.05
CA GLY A 68 -12.53 -18.89 -6.58
C GLY A 68 -12.82 -18.47 -8.01
N VAL A 69 -12.69 -17.19 -8.34
CA VAL A 69 -12.88 -16.65 -9.68
C VAL A 69 -11.78 -17.17 -10.64
N SER A 70 -10.51 -17.20 -10.21
CA SER A 70 -9.43 -17.74 -11.02
C SER A 70 -9.66 -19.20 -11.37
N LYS A 71 -10.10 -20.00 -10.40
CA LYS A 71 -10.42 -21.40 -10.63
C LYS A 71 -11.61 -21.57 -11.58
N LEU A 72 -12.62 -20.72 -11.47
CA LEU A 72 -13.79 -20.73 -12.37
C LEU A 72 -13.39 -20.39 -13.82
N LEU A 73 -12.44 -19.48 -13.98
CA LEU A 73 -11.91 -19.05 -15.29
C LEU A 73 -10.78 -19.96 -15.82
N HIS A 74 -10.46 -21.05 -15.12
CA HIS A 74 -9.35 -21.95 -15.43
C HIS A 74 -7.98 -21.26 -15.54
N LEU A 75 -7.79 -20.20 -14.73
CA LEU A 75 -6.52 -19.48 -14.59
C LEU A 75 -5.74 -20.04 -13.40
N ASP A 76 -4.43 -19.79 -13.40
CA ASP A 76 -3.60 -20.13 -12.25
C ASP A 76 -4.12 -19.41 -10.98
N PRO A 77 -4.26 -20.12 -9.85
CA PRO A 77 -4.70 -19.52 -8.60
C PRO A 77 -3.83 -18.33 -8.15
N LEU A 78 -2.53 -18.34 -8.45
CA LEU A 78 -1.62 -17.24 -8.13
C LEU A 78 -1.94 -15.96 -8.93
N VAL A 79 -2.45 -16.08 -10.16
CA VAL A 79 -2.99 -14.96 -10.92
C VAL A 79 -4.17 -14.31 -10.18
N GLY A 80 -4.97 -15.11 -9.47
CA GLY A 80 -6.02 -14.61 -8.60
C GLY A 80 -5.47 -13.70 -7.48
N LEU A 81 -4.36 -14.06 -6.87
CA LEU A 81 -3.72 -13.23 -5.86
C LEU A 81 -3.23 -11.89 -6.43
N CYS A 82 -2.76 -11.88 -7.70
CA CYS A 82 -2.38 -10.66 -8.41
C CYS A 82 -3.54 -9.67 -8.57
N THR A 83 -4.79 -10.12 -8.51
CA THR A 83 -6.00 -9.28 -8.60
C THR A 83 -6.76 -9.20 -7.28
N GLY A 84 -6.32 -9.92 -6.26
CA GLY A 84 -6.92 -9.99 -4.92
C GLY A 84 -6.47 -8.88 -3.98
N SER A 85 -6.20 -9.26 -2.74
CA SER A 85 -5.88 -8.29 -1.68
C SER A 85 -4.56 -7.55 -1.91
N ILE A 86 -3.58 -8.15 -2.61
CA ILE A 86 -2.28 -7.54 -2.86
C ILE A 86 -2.46 -6.14 -3.49
N PRO A 87 -3.07 -5.99 -4.68
CA PRO A 87 -3.28 -4.68 -5.27
C PRO A 87 -4.45 -3.90 -4.67
N MET A 88 -5.51 -4.58 -4.22
CA MET A 88 -6.75 -3.91 -3.81
C MET A 88 -6.69 -3.29 -2.41
N VAL A 89 -5.92 -3.88 -1.50
CA VAL A 89 -5.73 -3.35 -0.13
C VAL A 89 -4.41 -2.60 -0.04
N GLY A 90 -3.33 -3.15 -0.58
CA GLY A 90 -2.00 -2.57 -0.47
C GLY A 90 -1.63 -1.59 -1.59
N GLY A 91 -2.37 -1.57 -2.69
CA GLY A 91 -2.15 -0.65 -3.81
C GLY A 91 -0.89 -0.94 -4.62
N HIS A 92 -0.37 0.11 -5.28
CA HIS A 92 0.82 0.00 -6.14
C HIS A 92 2.09 -0.41 -5.39
N GLY A 93 2.23 -0.01 -4.12
CA GLY A 93 3.40 -0.36 -3.30
C GLY A 93 3.52 -1.87 -3.08
N THR A 94 2.44 -2.50 -2.63
CA THR A 94 2.43 -3.96 -2.44
C THR A 94 2.39 -4.72 -3.77
N ALA A 95 1.75 -4.18 -4.81
CA ALA A 95 1.82 -4.73 -6.16
C ALA A 95 3.27 -4.77 -6.67
N GLY A 96 4.04 -3.70 -6.45
CA GLY A 96 5.45 -3.63 -6.82
C GLY A 96 6.35 -4.54 -5.98
N ALA A 97 6.02 -4.76 -4.69
CA ALA A 97 6.79 -5.63 -3.81
C ALA A 97 6.53 -7.12 -4.07
N PHE A 98 5.27 -7.50 -4.22
CA PHE A 98 4.88 -8.91 -4.39
C PHE A 98 4.80 -9.38 -5.83
N GLY A 99 4.68 -8.46 -6.80
CA GLY A 99 4.67 -8.80 -8.23
C GLY A 99 5.89 -9.63 -8.65
N PRO A 100 7.13 -9.17 -8.42
CA PRO A 100 8.34 -9.93 -8.72
C PRO A 100 8.40 -11.27 -8.00
N VAL A 101 8.00 -11.32 -6.73
CA VAL A 101 7.94 -12.57 -5.95
C VAL A 101 7.00 -13.60 -6.60
N LEU A 102 5.86 -13.15 -7.12
CA LEU A 102 4.94 -14.03 -7.85
C LEU A 102 5.48 -14.44 -9.22
N GLU A 103 6.31 -13.62 -9.86
CA GLU A 103 7.02 -13.98 -11.08
C GLU A 103 8.06 -15.08 -10.82
N ASP A 104 8.72 -15.08 -9.66
CA ASP A 104 9.62 -16.17 -9.22
C ASP A 104 8.87 -17.49 -9.01
N PHE A 105 7.56 -17.45 -8.74
CA PHE A 105 6.65 -18.60 -8.72
C PHE A 105 6.03 -18.94 -10.08
N ASP A 106 6.67 -18.57 -11.18
CA ASP A 106 6.26 -18.87 -12.57
C ASP A 106 4.98 -18.14 -13.04
N VAL A 107 4.51 -17.12 -12.32
CA VAL A 107 3.37 -16.30 -12.78
C VAL A 107 3.86 -15.20 -13.70
N LYS A 108 3.94 -15.50 -14.99
CA LYS A 108 4.42 -14.55 -16.00
C LYS A 108 3.62 -13.25 -16.02
N GLY A 109 4.32 -12.13 -15.87
CA GLY A 109 3.72 -10.80 -15.89
C GLY A 109 2.92 -10.44 -14.64
N ALA A 110 3.16 -11.10 -13.50
CA ALA A 110 2.48 -10.84 -12.24
C ALA A 110 2.60 -9.38 -11.81
N THR A 111 3.76 -8.78 -11.94
CA THR A 111 3.99 -7.35 -11.64
C THR A 111 3.06 -6.45 -12.46
N THR A 112 2.91 -6.73 -13.75
CA THR A 112 2.03 -5.96 -14.64
C THR A 112 0.56 -6.15 -14.26
N ILE A 113 0.14 -7.40 -13.99
CA ILE A 113 -1.24 -7.72 -13.59
C ILE A 113 -1.57 -7.03 -12.26
N CYS A 114 -0.70 -7.16 -11.25
CA CYS A 114 -0.88 -6.52 -9.94
C CYS A 114 -0.99 -4.99 -10.08
N THR A 115 -0.13 -4.37 -10.87
CA THR A 115 -0.11 -2.90 -11.06
C THR A 115 -1.36 -2.42 -11.79
N ALA A 116 -1.80 -3.16 -12.83
CA ALA A 116 -3.04 -2.85 -13.54
C ALA A 116 -4.25 -2.97 -12.62
N ALA A 117 -4.31 -4.03 -11.82
CA ALA A 117 -5.38 -4.23 -10.84
C ALA A 117 -5.38 -3.15 -9.76
N ALA A 118 -4.20 -2.72 -9.26
CA ALA A 118 -4.08 -1.61 -8.31
C ALA A 118 -4.62 -0.29 -8.90
N THR A 119 -4.30 -0.01 -10.15
CA THR A 119 -4.79 1.18 -10.85
C THR A 119 -6.31 1.15 -10.99
N PHE A 120 -6.87 0.01 -11.41
CA PHE A 120 -8.31 -0.18 -11.48
C PHE A 120 -8.97 -0.02 -10.11
N GLY A 121 -8.40 -0.64 -9.07
CA GLY A 121 -8.88 -0.55 -7.69
C GLY A 121 -8.91 0.89 -7.17
N LEU A 122 -7.87 1.67 -7.45
CA LEU A 122 -7.78 3.07 -7.06
C LEU A 122 -8.87 3.93 -7.73
N ILE A 123 -9.06 3.74 -9.04
CA ILE A 123 -10.09 4.48 -9.81
C ILE A 123 -11.49 4.07 -9.33
N ALA A 124 -11.78 2.78 -9.27
CA ALA A 124 -13.08 2.28 -8.85
C ALA A 124 -13.38 2.64 -7.38
N GLY A 125 -12.39 2.53 -6.50
CA GLY A 125 -12.49 2.93 -5.10
C GLY A 125 -12.81 4.41 -4.93
N SER A 126 -12.18 5.28 -5.69
CA SER A 126 -12.44 6.72 -5.65
C SER A 126 -13.83 7.06 -6.18
N LEU A 127 -14.24 6.45 -7.29
CA LEU A 127 -15.54 6.71 -7.91
C LEU A 127 -16.71 6.22 -7.05
N ILE A 128 -16.56 5.09 -6.39
CA ILE A 128 -17.64 4.48 -5.59
C ILE A 128 -17.54 4.90 -4.13
N GLY A 129 -16.34 4.90 -3.55
CA GLY A 129 -16.11 5.16 -2.14
C GLY A 129 -16.42 6.60 -1.74
N GLY A 130 -16.03 7.57 -2.59
CA GLY A 130 -16.29 8.99 -2.34
C GLY A 130 -17.79 9.31 -2.13
N PRO A 131 -18.66 9.00 -3.11
CA PRO A 131 -20.11 9.24 -2.97
C PRO A 131 -20.76 8.45 -1.82
N ILE A 132 -20.33 7.21 -1.60
CA ILE A 132 -20.86 6.38 -0.49
C ILE A 132 -20.45 6.98 0.85
N GLY A 133 -19.17 7.34 1.00
CA GLY A 133 -18.63 7.97 2.21
C GLY A 133 -19.37 9.28 2.53
N LYS A 134 -19.50 10.17 1.54
CA LYS A 134 -20.27 11.41 1.68
C LYS A 134 -21.71 11.15 2.14
N ARG A 135 -22.41 10.24 1.45
CA ARG A 135 -23.80 9.90 1.80
C ARG A 135 -23.93 9.32 3.22
N LEU A 136 -22.94 8.54 3.67
CA LEU A 136 -22.91 7.99 5.02
C LEU A 136 -22.71 9.08 6.07
N ILE A 137 -21.76 10.01 5.83
CA ILE A 137 -21.47 11.16 6.69
C ILE A 137 -22.73 12.02 6.83
N ASP A 138 -23.34 12.41 5.70
CA ASP A 138 -24.53 13.26 5.68
C ASP A 138 -25.72 12.58 6.37
N ARG A 139 -25.96 11.30 6.08
CA ARG A 139 -27.08 10.52 6.66
C ARG A 139 -26.93 10.31 8.15
N LYS A 140 -25.71 10.10 8.63
CA LYS A 140 -25.41 9.86 10.05
C LYS A 140 -25.11 11.14 10.83
N LYS A 141 -25.10 12.30 10.17
CA LYS A 141 -24.73 13.61 10.76
C LYS A 141 -23.43 13.54 11.54
N LEU A 142 -22.43 12.81 11.01
CA LEU A 142 -21.18 12.57 11.71
C LEU A 142 -20.35 13.85 11.89
N LEU A 143 -20.52 14.84 11.02
CA LEU A 143 -19.86 16.16 11.15
C LEU A 143 -20.38 16.94 12.37
N ASP A 144 -21.66 16.84 12.69
CA ASP A 144 -22.25 17.53 13.86
C ASP A 144 -21.70 16.97 15.19
N THR A 145 -21.31 15.69 15.17
CA THR A 145 -20.75 14.99 16.34
C THR A 145 -19.23 15.16 16.45
N ALA A 146 -18.53 15.29 15.32
CA ALA A 146 -17.07 15.41 15.29
C ALA A 146 -16.57 16.78 15.75
N VAL A 147 -17.34 17.85 15.53
CA VAL A 147 -16.97 19.22 15.94
C VAL A 147 -16.90 19.38 17.47
N ALA A 148 -17.51 18.46 18.23
CA ALA A 148 -17.52 18.52 19.69
C ALA A 148 -16.30 17.84 20.38
N GLU A 149 -15.55 16.99 19.67
CA GLU A 149 -14.50 16.17 20.29
C GLU A 149 -13.06 16.48 19.83
N ASP A 150 -12.83 17.28 18.76
CA ASP A 150 -11.55 17.19 18.08
C ASP A 150 -10.73 18.48 17.89
N ASP A 151 -11.09 19.58 18.55
CA ASP A 151 -10.23 20.77 18.54
C ASP A 151 -8.98 20.64 19.43
N SER A 152 -8.92 19.63 20.31
CA SER A 152 -7.83 19.48 21.27
C SER A 152 -6.67 18.61 20.80
N ILE A 153 -6.90 17.66 19.88
CA ILE A 153 -5.87 16.69 19.48
C ILE A 153 -5.10 17.13 18.23
N LEU A 154 -5.77 17.85 17.32
CA LEU A 154 -5.13 18.33 16.08
C LEU A 154 -4.37 19.65 16.27
N VAL A 155 -4.74 20.46 17.29
CA VAL A 155 -4.11 21.77 17.56
C VAL A 155 -2.76 21.62 18.30
N GLU A 156 -2.48 20.51 18.96
CA GLU A 156 -1.19 20.29 19.62
C GLU A 156 -0.06 19.93 18.65
N ASP A 157 -0.36 19.35 17.48
CA ASP A 157 0.68 18.98 16.50
C ASP A 157 0.98 20.11 15.49
N GLU A 158 0.14 21.13 15.37
CA GLU A 158 0.39 22.30 14.51
C GLU A 158 1.14 23.45 15.18
N LYS A 159 1.63 23.29 16.39
CA LYS A 159 2.57 24.27 16.97
C LYS A 159 3.82 24.31 16.10
N LYS A 160 3.83 25.29 15.18
CA LYS A 160 4.99 25.86 14.46
C LYS A 160 6.30 25.16 14.81
N HIS A 161 6.55 24.00 14.22
CA HIS A 161 7.92 23.55 14.04
C HIS A 161 8.49 24.46 12.94
N GLU A 162 9.27 25.45 13.33
CA GLU A 162 10.15 26.14 12.38
C GLU A 162 10.95 25.04 11.68
N ARG A 163 10.68 24.89 10.38
CA ARG A 163 11.29 23.84 9.57
C ARG A 163 12.74 24.20 9.32
N HIS A 164 13.60 23.87 10.25
CA HIS A 164 15.03 24.03 10.08
C HIS A 164 15.59 22.95 9.14
N THR A 165 16.47 23.35 8.25
CA THR A 165 17.17 22.43 7.31
C THR A 165 17.82 21.24 8.03
N ASN A 166 18.26 21.42 9.28
CA ASN A 166 18.84 20.38 10.11
C ASN A 166 17.84 19.26 10.45
N MET A 167 16.53 19.54 10.51
CA MET A 167 15.51 18.52 10.76
C MET A 167 15.34 17.58 9.56
N TYR A 168 15.42 18.12 8.34
CA TYR A 168 15.37 17.29 7.13
C TYR A 168 16.60 16.40 7.01
N ALA A 169 17.79 16.95 7.31
CA ALA A 169 19.02 16.17 7.32
C ALA A 169 18.93 15.04 8.36
N ALA A 170 18.46 15.32 9.58
CA ALA A 170 18.28 14.32 10.62
C ALA A 170 17.27 13.22 10.20
N ALA A 171 16.16 13.59 9.58
CA ALA A 171 15.17 12.64 9.08
C ALA A 171 15.74 11.71 7.99
N VAL A 172 16.51 12.26 7.05
CA VAL A 172 17.20 11.50 6.01
C VAL A 172 18.21 10.52 6.62
N PHE A 173 19.03 10.97 7.58
CA PHE A 173 19.97 10.10 8.28
C PHE A 173 19.27 8.97 9.02
N GLN A 174 18.17 9.25 9.72
CA GLN A 174 17.38 8.23 10.41
C GLN A 174 16.83 7.19 9.43
N LEU A 175 16.31 7.63 8.27
CA LEU A 175 15.83 6.73 7.22
C LEU A 175 16.96 5.84 6.69
N ILE A 176 18.14 6.39 6.39
CA ILE A 176 19.29 5.61 5.90
C ILE A 176 19.73 4.58 6.94
N ILE A 177 19.81 4.96 8.23
CA ILE A 177 20.16 4.03 9.31
C ILE A 177 19.14 2.91 9.41
N ALA A 178 17.84 3.24 9.37
CA ALA A 178 16.78 2.23 9.46
C ALA A 178 16.79 1.27 8.27
N VAL A 179 17.02 1.76 7.05
CA VAL A 179 17.21 0.94 5.85
C VAL A 179 18.42 0.01 6.04
N GLY A 180 19.56 0.54 6.49
CA GLY A 180 20.78 -0.26 6.72
C GLY A 180 20.57 -1.36 7.76
N ILE A 181 19.89 -1.08 8.87
CA ILE A 181 19.55 -2.10 9.87
C ILE A 181 18.58 -3.14 9.28
N GLY A 182 17.58 -2.70 8.53
CA GLY A 182 16.60 -3.57 7.87
C GLY A 182 17.25 -4.54 6.88
N THR A 183 18.19 -4.07 6.08
CA THR A 183 18.93 -4.92 5.12
C THR A 183 19.79 -5.97 5.82
N ILE A 184 20.49 -5.59 6.90
CA ILE A 184 21.29 -6.55 7.70
C ILE A 184 20.39 -7.64 8.30
N ILE A 185 19.24 -7.26 8.87
CA ILE A 185 18.28 -8.22 9.44
C ILE A 185 17.73 -9.14 8.34
N SER A 186 17.40 -8.59 7.17
CA SER A 186 16.93 -9.37 6.02
C SER A 186 17.96 -10.40 5.57
N GLU A 187 19.24 -10.02 5.44
CA GLU A 187 20.32 -10.95 5.09
C GLU A 187 20.51 -12.05 6.14
N LEU A 188 20.43 -11.71 7.44
CA LEU A 188 20.54 -12.68 8.50
C LEU A 188 19.39 -13.69 8.47
N LEU A 189 18.17 -13.24 8.22
CA LEU A 189 17.00 -14.12 8.10
C LEU A 189 17.10 -15.03 6.88
N THR A 190 17.58 -14.53 5.76
CA THR A 190 17.75 -15.31 4.53
C THR A 190 18.85 -16.40 4.68
N LYS A 191 19.88 -16.14 5.50
CA LYS A 191 20.93 -17.13 5.78
C LYS A 191 20.53 -18.18 6.80
N THR A 192 19.49 -17.94 7.59
CA THR A 192 19.02 -18.85 8.64
C THR A 192 17.80 -19.69 8.26
N GLY A 193 17.12 -19.37 7.18
CA GLY A 193 15.97 -20.12 6.65
C GLY A 193 16.25 -20.77 5.33
#